data_6c76e26b2801b9ec9af35c2a2c203207
#
_entry.id   6c76e26b2801b9ec9af35c2a2c203207
#
_cell.length_a   1.000
_cell.length_b   1.000
_cell.length_c   1.000
_cell.angle_alpha   90.00
_cell.angle_beta   90.00
_cell.angle_gamma   90.00
#
_symmetry.space_group_name_H-M   'P 1'
#
loop_
_entity.id
_entity.type
_entity.pdbx_description
1 polymer ?
#
loop_
_entity_poly.entity_id
_entity_poly.type
_entity_poly.pdbx_seq_one_letter_code
_entity_poly.pdbx_strand_id
1 'polypeptide(L)'
;MPEGALRYWLYGDTVAINLALAMVLGGLASDIWLVRNGSGWGHEMARTACRFRRGGFSLGVVALLAMWWLQAASMSEAADVPVGTAAWALLKDTHFGHAWIAGLVGWSLAAAAAWSLDTDSAQTWRRFLAAAGLIAFVWSRSVVSHAGSQGDWSRYVAVDWLHLVLVSVWVGIVLVAAAAKLPALLSPKADGMAAARWVGRLSSTATMALVGIVLTGAFKTWTSVPSIGALWPSDYGLLLAVKVGLVLVAVALGGYNRFVVLPPLFRELESAENDVARQWRRHLVRAFRCEALVLVFALMAAAALSSTEPPGIG
;
A
#
# COMPACT_ATOMS: atom_id res chain seq x y z
N MET A 1 18.20 22.99 -9.43
CA MET A 1 18.71 21.87 -8.58
C MET A 1 19.80 21.14 -9.34
N PRO A 2 20.74 20.38 -8.71
CA PRO A 2 21.67 19.55 -9.49
C PRO A 2 20.88 18.64 -10.42
N GLU A 3 21.34 18.51 -11.68
CA GLU A 3 20.74 17.59 -12.65
C GLU A 3 20.58 16.20 -12.04
N GLY A 4 19.37 15.68 -12.03
CA GLY A 4 19.02 14.39 -11.43
C GLY A 4 18.48 14.42 -9.98
N ALA A 5 18.69 15.47 -9.17
CA ALA A 5 18.18 15.52 -7.80
C ALA A 5 16.65 15.50 -7.75
N LEU A 6 15.99 16.23 -8.64
CA LEU A 6 14.52 16.29 -8.74
C LEU A 6 13.91 14.91 -8.99
N ARG A 7 14.56 14.08 -9.80
CA ARG A 7 14.12 12.70 -10.09
C ARG A 7 14.08 11.85 -8.82
N TYR A 8 15.08 11.95 -7.94
CA TYR A 8 15.10 11.21 -6.67
C TYR A 8 14.02 11.68 -5.71
N TRP A 9 13.72 12.99 -5.68
CA TRP A 9 12.61 13.52 -4.89
C TRP A 9 11.26 13.01 -5.37
N LEU A 10 11.03 12.94 -6.69
CA LEU A 10 9.82 12.36 -7.28
C LEU A 10 9.68 10.87 -6.95
N TYR A 11 10.78 10.11 -6.92
CA TYR A 11 10.74 8.70 -6.48
C TYR A 11 10.36 8.58 -5.02
N GLY A 12 11.02 9.35 -4.15
CA GLY A 12 10.73 9.34 -2.72
C GLY A 12 9.28 9.72 -2.43
N ASP A 13 8.76 10.71 -3.14
CA ASP A 13 7.37 11.15 -3.02
C ASP A 13 6.37 10.08 -3.49
N THR A 14 6.64 9.41 -4.60
CA THR A 14 5.84 8.27 -5.07
C THR A 14 5.80 7.14 -4.03
N VAL A 15 6.93 6.83 -3.38
CA VAL A 15 6.98 5.87 -2.27
C VAL A 15 6.12 6.35 -1.10
N ALA A 16 6.21 7.63 -0.74
CA ALA A 16 5.44 8.22 0.37
C ALA A 16 3.93 8.12 0.11
N ILE A 17 3.45 8.42 -1.10
CA ILE A 17 2.03 8.29 -1.48
C ILE A 17 1.58 6.84 -1.42
N ASN A 18 2.35 5.90 -1.97
CA ASN A 18 2.01 4.48 -1.95
C ASN A 18 2.00 3.93 -0.51
N LEU A 19 2.94 4.35 0.32
CA LEU A 19 2.98 4.00 1.74
C LEU A 19 1.79 4.59 2.50
N ALA A 20 1.42 5.84 2.22
CA ALA A 20 0.26 6.49 2.80
C ALA A 20 -1.04 5.72 2.49
N LEU A 21 -1.23 5.33 1.22
CA LEU A 21 -2.37 4.52 0.79
C LEU A 21 -2.38 3.15 1.48
N ALA A 22 -1.23 2.48 1.55
CA ALA A 22 -1.10 1.20 2.25
C ALA A 22 -1.45 1.33 3.74
N MET A 23 -0.96 2.37 4.43
CA MET A 23 -1.29 2.64 5.84
C MET A 23 -2.78 2.85 6.04
N VAL A 24 -3.45 3.60 5.17
CA VAL A 24 -4.90 3.83 5.25
C VAL A 24 -5.67 2.54 5.03
N LEU A 25 -5.39 1.80 3.96
CA LEU A 25 -6.08 0.55 3.63
C LEU A 25 -5.83 -0.55 4.67
N GLY A 26 -4.60 -0.68 5.17
CA GLY A 26 -4.26 -1.61 6.24
C GLY A 26 -4.97 -1.27 7.56
N GLY A 27 -5.04 0.01 7.91
CA GLY A 27 -5.80 0.49 9.07
C GLY A 27 -7.29 0.20 8.95
N LEU A 28 -7.91 0.51 7.82
CA LEU A 28 -9.34 0.26 7.55
C LEU A 28 -9.66 -1.24 7.54
N ALA A 29 -8.84 -2.08 6.89
CA ALA A 29 -9.01 -3.52 6.89
C ALA A 29 -8.95 -4.09 8.31
N SER A 30 -7.98 -3.64 9.11
CA SER A 30 -7.83 -4.05 10.51
C SER A 30 -9.03 -3.64 11.36
N ASP A 31 -9.57 -2.42 11.18
CA ASP A 31 -10.77 -1.97 11.88
C ASP A 31 -12.00 -2.84 11.55
N ILE A 32 -12.17 -3.23 10.28
CA ILE A 32 -13.27 -4.10 9.84
C ILE A 32 -13.17 -5.50 10.48
N TRP A 33 -11.95 -6.00 10.68
CA TRP A 33 -11.73 -7.35 11.24
C TRP A 33 -11.85 -7.41 12.76
N LEU A 34 -11.71 -6.27 13.43
CA LEU A 34 -11.83 -6.22 14.88
C LEU A 34 -13.30 -6.40 15.28
N VAL A 35 -13.59 -7.55 15.87
CA VAL A 35 -14.87 -7.75 16.56
C VAL A 35 -14.72 -7.15 17.96
N ARG A 36 -15.56 -6.18 18.30
CA ARG A 36 -15.60 -5.55 19.62
C ARG A 36 -16.13 -6.52 20.66
N ASN A 37 -15.24 -7.34 21.24
CA ASN A 37 -15.58 -8.26 22.33
C ASN A 37 -15.15 -7.72 23.71
N GLY A 38 -14.88 -6.42 23.85
CA GLY A 38 -14.43 -5.83 25.10
C GLY A 38 -13.04 -6.29 25.59
N SER A 39 -12.27 -6.98 24.74
CA SER A 39 -10.96 -7.48 25.11
C SER A 39 -9.90 -6.35 25.09
N GLY A 40 -8.95 -6.42 26.05
CA GLY A 40 -7.87 -5.43 26.15
C GLY A 40 -7.03 -5.35 24.87
N TRP A 41 -6.76 -6.50 24.25
CA TRP A 41 -6.05 -6.57 22.97
C TRP A 41 -6.82 -5.91 21.81
N GLY A 42 -8.13 -6.13 21.74
CA GLY A 42 -8.96 -5.53 20.71
C GLY A 42 -8.91 -4.00 20.73
N HIS A 43 -8.92 -3.40 21.92
CA HIS A 43 -8.77 -1.95 22.08
C HIS A 43 -7.38 -1.44 21.68
N GLU A 44 -6.32 -2.18 21.99
CA GLU A 44 -4.96 -1.79 21.62
C GLU A 44 -4.74 -1.89 20.10
N MET A 45 -5.30 -2.94 19.49
CA MET A 45 -5.27 -3.14 18.05
C MET A 45 -6.05 -2.07 17.31
N ALA A 46 -7.23 -1.70 17.81
CA ALA A 46 -8.03 -0.60 17.26
C ALA A 46 -7.26 0.74 17.31
N ARG A 47 -6.55 1.01 18.41
CA ARG A 47 -5.67 2.19 18.51
C ARG A 47 -4.53 2.14 17.49
N THR A 48 -3.94 0.98 17.26
CA THR A 48 -2.89 0.81 16.25
C THR A 48 -3.44 1.05 14.85
N ALA A 49 -4.56 0.43 14.48
CA ALA A 49 -5.24 0.64 13.20
C ALA A 49 -5.62 2.11 12.98
N CYS A 50 -6.16 2.78 14.00
CA CYS A 50 -6.48 4.21 13.97
C CYS A 50 -5.23 5.09 13.74
N ARG A 51 -4.09 4.78 14.39
CA ARG A 51 -2.82 5.52 14.17
C ARG A 51 -2.33 5.35 12.74
N PHE A 52 -2.39 4.13 12.20
CA PHE A 52 -2.01 3.88 10.81
C PHE A 52 -2.90 4.65 9.84
N ARG A 53 -4.21 4.59 10.03
CA ARG A 53 -5.18 5.31 9.20
C ARG A 53 -4.95 6.82 9.23
N ARG A 54 -4.86 7.42 10.42
CA ARG A 54 -4.62 8.87 10.57
C ARG A 54 -3.24 9.28 10.06
N GLY A 55 -2.20 8.54 10.41
CA GLY A 55 -0.84 8.78 9.92
C GLY A 55 -0.74 8.67 8.40
N GLY A 56 -1.43 7.68 7.81
CA GLY A 56 -1.53 7.53 6.37
C GLY A 56 -2.23 8.72 5.70
N PHE A 57 -3.38 9.16 6.23
CA PHE A 57 -4.05 10.34 5.70
C PHE A 57 -3.20 11.61 5.78
N SER A 58 -2.52 11.84 6.92
CA SER A 58 -1.63 12.99 7.08
C SER A 58 -0.43 12.93 6.12
N LEU A 59 0.23 11.77 6.03
CA LEU A 59 1.35 11.55 5.10
C LEU A 59 0.91 11.77 3.65
N GLY A 60 -0.28 11.26 3.27
CA GLY A 60 -0.79 11.41 1.92
C GLY A 60 -1.08 12.85 1.53
N VAL A 61 -1.61 13.69 2.44
CA VAL A 61 -1.78 15.13 2.16
C VAL A 61 -0.43 15.79 1.90
N VAL A 62 0.56 15.56 2.76
CA VAL A 62 1.90 16.13 2.60
C VAL A 62 2.53 15.68 1.28
N ALA A 63 2.46 14.39 0.97
CA ALA A 63 3.02 13.84 -0.25
C ALA A 63 2.27 14.32 -1.50
N LEU A 64 0.94 14.45 -1.48
CA LEU A 64 0.19 15.00 -2.62
C LEU A 64 0.57 16.47 -2.91
N LEU A 65 0.75 17.29 -1.89
CA LEU A 65 1.21 18.66 -2.06
C LEU A 65 2.65 18.71 -2.56
N ALA A 66 3.52 17.83 -2.05
CA ALA A 66 4.90 17.71 -2.52
C ALA A 66 4.95 17.26 -3.99
N MET A 67 4.15 16.26 -4.38
CA MET A 67 4.07 15.81 -5.78
C MET A 67 3.66 16.93 -6.73
N TRP A 68 2.64 17.71 -6.39
CA TRP A 68 2.25 18.87 -7.20
C TRP A 68 3.40 19.85 -7.38
N TRP A 69 4.07 20.21 -6.27
CA TRP A 69 5.18 21.15 -6.32
C TRP A 69 6.39 20.63 -7.08
N LEU A 70 6.76 19.36 -6.87
CA LEU A 70 7.87 18.72 -7.57
C LEU A 70 7.60 18.60 -9.09
N GLN A 71 6.37 18.29 -9.46
CA GLN A 71 5.96 18.21 -10.87
C GLN A 71 5.97 19.60 -11.52
N ALA A 72 5.52 20.62 -10.78
CA ALA A 72 5.60 22.01 -11.23
C ALA A 72 7.06 22.48 -11.39
N ALA A 73 7.94 22.08 -10.48
CA ALA A 73 9.37 22.37 -10.59
C ALA A 73 10.00 21.71 -11.83
N SER A 74 9.64 20.46 -12.12
CA SER A 74 10.07 19.77 -13.34
C SER A 74 9.59 20.49 -14.62
N MET A 75 8.34 20.91 -14.64
CA MET A 75 7.77 21.68 -15.75
C MET A 75 8.43 23.05 -15.89
N SER A 76 8.74 23.72 -14.78
CA SER A 76 9.44 25.01 -14.71
C SER A 76 10.84 24.92 -15.32
N GLU A 77 11.62 23.89 -14.98
CA GLU A 77 12.95 23.65 -15.55
C GLU A 77 12.87 23.37 -17.07
N ALA A 78 11.87 22.59 -17.51
CA ALA A 78 11.72 22.24 -18.92
C ALA A 78 11.25 23.41 -19.80
N ALA A 79 10.43 24.33 -19.26
CA ALA A 79 9.83 25.43 -20.00
C ALA A 79 10.53 26.79 -19.77
N ASP A 80 11.55 26.83 -18.90
CA ASP A 80 12.24 28.05 -18.47
C ASP A 80 11.28 29.17 -18.00
N VAL A 81 10.33 28.79 -17.12
CA VAL A 81 9.33 29.70 -16.53
C VAL A 81 9.37 29.64 -15.00
N PRO A 82 8.92 30.69 -14.28
CA PRO A 82 8.84 30.65 -12.83
C PRO A 82 8.01 29.48 -12.32
N VAL A 83 8.43 28.79 -11.24
CA VAL A 83 7.75 27.62 -10.67
C VAL A 83 6.28 27.91 -10.32
N GLY A 84 5.97 29.12 -9.82
CA GLY A 84 4.59 29.51 -9.54
C GLY A 84 3.69 29.57 -10.78
N THR A 85 4.23 30.01 -11.92
CA THR A 85 3.53 30.01 -13.21
C THR A 85 3.32 28.59 -13.69
N ALA A 86 4.36 27.74 -13.63
CA ALA A 86 4.28 26.33 -13.97
C ALA A 86 3.28 25.58 -13.08
N ALA A 87 3.29 25.85 -11.77
CA ALA A 87 2.36 25.23 -10.82
C ALA A 87 0.89 25.54 -11.12
N TRP A 88 0.61 26.76 -11.53
CA TRP A 88 -0.76 27.17 -11.91
C TRP A 88 -1.19 26.58 -13.26
N ALA A 89 -0.31 26.64 -14.25
CA ALA A 89 -0.54 26.03 -15.56
C ALA A 89 -0.74 24.50 -15.45
N LEU A 90 0.08 23.84 -14.63
CA LEU A 90 -0.04 22.40 -14.35
C LEU A 90 -1.44 22.02 -13.90
N LEU A 91 -2.04 22.79 -12.97
CA LEU A 91 -3.38 22.51 -12.45
C LEU A 91 -4.50 22.77 -13.48
N LYS A 92 -4.38 23.84 -14.28
CA LYS A 92 -5.46 24.27 -15.16
C LYS A 92 -5.44 23.62 -16.53
N ASP A 93 -4.22 23.45 -17.07
CA ASP A 93 -4.04 23.22 -18.50
C ASP A 93 -3.56 21.80 -18.81
N THR A 94 -3.36 20.95 -17.77
CA THR A 94 -2.87 19.59 -17.97
C THR A 94 -3.82 18.52 -17.46
N HIS A 95 -3.82 17.37 -18.15
CA HIS A 95 -4.52 16.17 -17.72
C HIS A 95 -4.06 15.70 -16.31
N PHE A 96 -2.73 15.79 -16.04
CA PHE A 96 -2.19 15.49 -14.72
C PHE A 96 -2.82 16.36 -13.62
N GLY A 97 -2.94 17.67 -13.86
CA GLY A 97 -3.52 18.60 -12.88
C GLY A 97 -4.98 18.28 -12.56
N HIS A 98 -5.79 17.98 -13.57
CA HIS A 98 -7.19 17.61 -13.37
C HIS A 98 -7.32 16.29 -12.58
N ALA A 99 -6.53 15.28 -12.94
CA ALA A 99 -6.49 14.02 -12.20
C ALA A 99 -5.99 14.21 -10.76
N TRP A 100 -4.96 15.05 -10.56
CA TRP A 100 -4.44 15.37 -9.24
C TRP A 100 -5.48 16.06 -8.35
N ILE A 101 -6.24 17.03 -8.88
CA ILE A 101 -7.35 17.68 -8.16
C ILE A 101 -8.40 16.64 -7.75
N ALA A 102 -8.83 15.79 -8.69
CA ALA A 102 -9.78 14.71 -8.39
C ALA A 102 -9.26 13.77 -7.29
N GLY A 103 -7.95 13.43 -7.34
CA GLY A 103 -7.28 12.62 -6.33
C GLY A 103 -7.22 13.30 -4.97
N LEU A 104 -6.88 14.58 -4.91
CA LEU A 104 -6.83 15.36 -3.68
C LEU A 104 -8.23 15.48 -3.04
N VAL A 105 -9.26 15.73 -3.84
CA VAL A 105 -10.65 15.77 -3.38
C VAL A 105 -11.05 14.40 -2.84
N GLY A 106 -10.80 13.32 -3.59
CA GLY A 106 -11.08 11.96 -3.16
C GLY A 106 -10.37 11.59 -1.85
N TRP A 107 -9.09 11.92 -1.74
CA TRP A 107 -8.31 11.71 -0.51
C TRP A 107 -8.87 12.48 0.68
N SER A 108 -9.22 13.76 0.48
CA SER A 108 -9.77 14.62 1.52
C SER A 108 -11.15 14.15 1.99
N LEU A 109 -12.01 13.74 1.07
CA LEU A 109 -13.32 13.14 1.40
C LEU A 109 -13.16 11.84 2.20
N ALA A 110 -12.24 10.97 1.77
CA ALA A 110 -11.95 9.74 2.49
C ALA A 110 -11.38 10.03 3.89
N ALA A 111 -10.48 11.01 4.01
CA ALA A 111 -9.92 11.43 5.28
C ALA A 111 -11.02 11.99 6.21
N ALA A 112 -11.84 12.91 5.75
CA ALA A 112 -12.94 13.50 6.53
C ALA A 112 -13.94 12.43 7.01
N ALA A 113 -14.27 11.48 6.14
CA ALA A 113 -15.18 10.39 6.46
C ALA A 113 -14.56 9.37 7.44
N ALA A 114 -13.27 9.02 7.25
CA ALA A 114 -12.63 7.95 8.00
C ALA A 114 -11.81 8.41 9.21
N TRP A 115 -11.51 9.69 9.38
CA TRP A 115 -10.65 10.20 10.46
C TRP A 115 -11.08 9.76 11.86
N SER A 116 -12.38 9.83 12.12
CA SER A 116 -13.01 9.47 13.39
C SER A 116 -14.00 8.33 13.24
N LEU A 117 -13.76 7.41 12.30
CA LEU A 117 -14.55 6.18 12.23
C LEU A 117 -14.38 5.41 13.52
N ASP A 118 -15.49 5.30 14.26
CA ASP A 118 -15.68 4.30 15.27
C ASP A 118 -16.36 3.09 14.65
N THR A 119 -16.16 1.91 15.24
CA THR A 119 -16.70 0.67 14.72
C THR A 119 -18.22 0.56 14.89
N ASP A 120 -18.90 1.64 15.24
CA ASP A 120 -20.33 1.67 15.44
C ASP A 120 -21.09 1.51 14.12
N SER A 121 -22.12 0.67 14.09
CA SER A 121 -22.90 0.32 12.90
C SER A 121 -23.64 1.52 12.28
N ALA A 122 -23.92 2.54 13.08
CA ALA A 122 -24.59 3.79 12.64
C ALA A 122 -23.79 4.63 11.62
N GLN A 123 -22.52 4.27 11.35
CA GLN A 123 -21.62 5.04 10.46
C GLN A 123 -21.41 4.39 9.09
N THR A 124 -22.32 3.54 8.63
CA THR A 124 -22.19 2.82 7.34
C THR A 124 -21.97 3.78 6.17
N TRP A 125 -22.71 4.90 6.11
CA TRP A 125 -22.56 5.92 5.06
C TRP A 125 -21.16 6.53 5.00
N ARG A 126 -20.50 6.72 6.16
CA ARG A 126 -19.12 7.23 6.21
C ARG A 126 -18.12 6.23 5.63
N ARG A 127 -18.35 4.93 5.83
CA ARG A 127 -17.53 3.88 5.21
C ARG A 127 -17.69 3.89 3.70
N PHE A 128 -18.91 4.06 3.19
CA PHE A 128 -19.15 4.22 1.75
C PHE A 128 -18.48 5.49 1.21
N LEU A 129 -18.58 6.62 1.89
CA LEU A 129 -17.93 7.86 1.47
C LEU A 129 -16.40 7.73 1.49
N ALA A 130 -15.82 7.10 2.51
CA ALA A 130 -14.40 6.82 2.57
C ALA A 130 -13.96 5.90 1.43
N ALA A 131 -14.70 4.85 1.14
CA ALA A 131 -14.43 3.94 0.04
C ALA A 131 -14.52 4.66 -1.31
N ALA A 132 -15.57 5.45 -1.56
CA ALA A 132 -15.74 6.22 -2.79
C ALA A 132 -14.57 7.21 -3.00
N GLY A 133 -14.16 7.92 -1.94
CA GLY A 133 -13.02 8.83 -1.98
C GLY A 133 -11.71 8.11 -2.30
N LEU A 134 -11.45 6.94 -1.69
CA LEU A 134 -10.27 6.13 -1.99
C LEU A 134 -10.32 5.54 -3.41
N ILE A 135 -11.48 5.11 -3.90
CA ILE A 135 -11.68 4.67 -5.27
C ILE A 135 -11.30 5.78 -6.25
N ALA A 136 -11.81 6.99 -6.05
CA ALA A 136 -11.50 8.15 -6.87
C ALA A 136 -10.00 8.52 -6.80
N PHE A 137 -9.40 8.46 -5.61
CA PHE A 137 -7.98 8.71 -5.42
C PHE A 137 -7.12 7.71 -6.20
N VAL A 138 -7.37 6.40 -6.05
CA VAL A 138 -6.59 5.38 -6.74
C VAL A 138 -6.79 5.47 -8.24
N TRP A 139 -8.02 5.75 -8.71
CA TRP A 139 -8.29 6.01 -10.13
C TRP A 139 -7.47 7.17 -10.66
N SER A 140 -7.42 8.30 -9.94
CA SER A 140 -6.64 9.46 -10.34
C SER A 140 -5.14 9.17 -10.47
N ARG A 141 -4.62 8.25 -9.65
CA ARG A 141 -3.23 7.77 -9.76
C ARG A 141 -3.00 6.92 -11.00
N SER A 142 -3.97 6.07 -11.33
CA SER A 142 -3.85 5.14 -12.46
C SER A 142 -3.97 5.84 -13.81
N VAL A 143 -4.81 6.88 -13.94
CA VAL A 143 -4.96 7.61 -15.21
C VAL A 143 -3.75 8.46 -15.58
N VAL A 144 -2.93 8.87 -14.61
CA VAL A 144 -1.66 9.60 -14.87
C VAL A 144 -0.44 8.67 -14.96
N SER A 145 -0.65 7.35 -14.86
CA SER A 145 0.40 6.34 -15.07
C SER A 145 0.52 6.00 -16.57
N HIS A 146 1.51 5.16 -16.93
CA HIS A 146 1.62 4.64 -18.29
C HIS A 146 0.34 3.96 -18.81
N ALA A 147 -0.49 3.43 -17.90
CA ALA A 147 -1.78 2.84 -18.25
C ALA A 147 -2.77 3.87 -18.86
N GLY A 148 -2.68 5.13 -18.44
CA GLY A 148 -3.55 6.21 -18.92
C GLY A 148 -3.28 6.62 -20.38
N SER A 149 -2.15 6.26 -20.97
CA SER A 149 -1.85 6.53 -22.38
C SER A 149 -2.85 5.90 -23.36
N GLN A 150 -3.59 4.88 -22.91
CA GLN A 150 -4.62 4.18 -23.67
C GLN A 150 -6.05 4.70 -23.38
N GLY A 151 -6.16 5.82 -22.66
CA GLY A 151 -7.42 6.45 -22.26
C GLY A 151 -7.82 6.14 -20.82
N ASP A 152 -8.49 7.10 -20.19
CA ASP A 152 -8.81 7.11 -18.75
C ASP A 152 -9.74 5.97 -18.30
N TRP A 153 -10.56 5.46 -19.20
CA TRP A 153 -11.53 4.38 -18.96
C TRP A 153 -11.11 3.07 -19.63
N SER A 154 -9.83 2.92 -19.91
CA SER A 154 -9.29 1.71 -20.53
C SER A 154 -9.17 0.55 -19.54
N ARG A 155 -9.15 -0.70 -20.11
CA ARG A 155 -8.82 -1.89 -19.32
C ARG A 155 -7.44 -1.80 -18.63
N TYR A 156 -6.52 -1.03 -19.20
CA TYR A 156 -5.17 -0.84 -18.67
C TYR A 156 -5.22 -0.04 -17.37
N VAL A 157 -5.99 1.05 -17.33
CA VAL A 157 -6.24 1.84 -16.12
C VAL A 157 -6.98 1.01 -15.07
N ALA A 158 -7.97 0.22 -15.46
CA ALA A 158 -8.72 -0.64 -14.53
C ALA A 158 -7.81 -1.71 -13.87
N VAL A 159 -6.91 -2.34 -14.66
CA VAL A 159 -5.95 -3.33 -14.13
C VAL A 159 -4.89 -2.65 -13.25
N ASP A 160 -4.38 -1.48 -13.64
CA ASP A 160 -3.44 -0.71 -12.83
C ASP A 160 -4.06 -0.29 -11.49
N TRP A 161 -5.28 0.22 -11.52
CA TRP A 161 -6.09 0.55 -10.35
C TRP A 161 -6.24 -0.65 -9.40
N LEU A 162 -6.64 -1.79 -9.93
CA LEU A 162 -6.80 -3.02 -9.14
C LEU A 162 -5.45 -3.48 -8.54
N HIS A 163 -4.39 -3.45 -9.35
CA HIS A 163 -3.04 -3.78 -8.90
C HIS A 163 -2.60 -2.90 -7.72
N LEU A 164 -2.79 -1.58 -7.85
CA LEU A 164 -2.41 -0.61 -6.81
C LEU A 164 -3.21 -0.83 -5.52
N VAL A 165 -4.52 -1.11 -5.60
CA VAL A 165 -5.36 -1.45 -4.45
C VAL A 165 -4.85 -2.72 -3.76
N LEU A 166 -4.63 -3.79 -4.52
CA LEU A 166 -4.22 -5.09 -3.97
C LEU A 166 -2.84 -5.02 -3.29
N VAL A 167 -1.87 -4.35 -3.93
CA VAL A 167 -0.55 -4.10 -3.35
C VAL A 167 -0.68 -3.30 -2.05
N SER A 168 -1.47 -2.23 -2.07
CA SER A 168 -1.62 -1.36 -0.90
C SER A 168 -2.34 -2.06 0.26
N VAL A 169 -3.32 -2.92 -0.02
CA VAL A 169 -3.95 -3.76 1.01
C VAL A 169 -2.94 -4.72 1.60
N TRP A 170 -2.21 -5.49 0.77
CA TRP A 170 -1.22 -6.44 1.29
C TRP A 170 -0.13 -5.76 2.12
N VAL A 171 0.53 -4.76 1.57
CA VAL A 171 1.55 -3.99 2.30
C VAL A 171 0.97 -3.41 3.59
N GLY A 172 -0.21 -2.81 3.53
CA GLY A 172 -0.84 -2.15 4.66
C GLY A 172 -1.16 -3.09 5.82
N ILE A 173 -1.76 -4.25 5.55
CA ILE A 173 -2.08 -5.23 6.60
C ILE A 173 -0.81 -5.82 7.26
N VAL A 174 0.25 -6.03 6.48
CA VAL A 174 1.54 -6.51 7.01
C VAL A 174 2.22 -5.43 7.85
N LEU A 175 2.19 -4.15 7.43
CA LEU A 175 2.70 -3.03 8.23
C LEU A 175 1.97 -2.91 9.57
N VAL A 176 0.64 -3.01 9.58
CA VAL A 176 -0.15 -2.99 10.82
C VAL A 176 0.22 -4.18 11.69
N ALA A 177 0.38 -5.39 11.13
CA ALA A 177 0.81 -6.58 11.87
C ALA A 177 2.22 -6.43 12.48
N ALA A 178 3.15 -5.86 11.73
CA ALA A 178 4.52 -5.61 12.20
C ALA A 178 4.60 -4.61 13.36
N ALA A 179 3.66 -3.65 13.41
CA ALA A 179 3.55 -2.65 14.46
C ALA A 179 2.65 -3.10 15.62
N ALA A 180 1.80 -4.12 15.40
CA ALA A 180 0.89 -4.62 16.42
C ALA A 180 1.65 -5.22 17.59
N LYS A 181 1.16 -4.95 18.81
CA LYS A 181 1.63 -5.64 20.01
C LYS A 181 0.96 -7.02 20.07
N LEU A 182 1.46 -7.96 19.31
CA LEU A 182 1.05 -9.38 19.31
C LEU A 182 1.38 -10.16 20.62
N PRO A 183 2.05 -9.59 21.68
CA PRO A 183 2.21 -10.27 22.97
C PRO A 183 0.91 -10.78 23.58
N ALA A 184 -0.21 -10.15 23.26
CA ALA A 184 -1.54 -10.55 23.74
C ALA A 184 -2.06 -11.88 23.16
N LEU A 185 -1.38 -12.48 22.18
CA LEU A 185 -1.71 -13.85 21.72
C LEU A 185 -1.58 -14.92 22.84
N LEU A 186 -0.96 -14.59 23.97
CA LEU A 186 -0.83 -15.47 25.12
C LEU A 186 -1.57 -14.94 26.38
N SER A 187 -2.32 -13.87 26.24
CA SER A 187 -3.21 -13.37 27.30
C SER A 187 -4.47 -14.22 27.44
N PRO A 188 -5.32 -13.96 28.48
CA PRO A 188 -6.50 -14.79 28.77
C PRO A 188 -7.24 -15.22 27.50
N LYS A 189 -7.80 -16.43 27.51
CA LYS A 189 -8.41 -17.15 26.34
C LYS A 189 -9.18 -16.28 25.33
N ALA A 190 -9.87 -15.22 25.77
CA ALA A 190 -10.65 -14.34 24.92
C ALA A 190 -9.78 -13.47 23.98
N ASP A 191 -8.65 -12.95 24.48
CA ASP A 191 -7.72 -12.12 23.69
C ASP A 191 -6.94 -12.96 22.68
N GLY A 192 -6.51 -14.17 23.07
CA GLY A 192 -5.83 -15.11 22.19
C GLY A 192 -6.70 -15.52 20.99
N MET A 193 -7.97 -15.85 21.22
CA MET A 193 -8.91 -16.20 20.14
C MET A 193 -9.22 -15.01 19.21
N ALA A 194 -9.33 -13.80 19.75
CA ALA A 194 -9.55 -12.60 18.94
C ALA A 194 -8.34 -12.31 18.04
N ALA A 195 -7.14 -12.39 18.57
CA ALA A 195 -5.90 -12.22 17.85
C ALA A 195 -5.69 -13.30 16.78
N ALA A 196 -5.99 -14.57 17.09
CA ALA A 196 -5.91 -15.68 16.15
C ALA A 196 -6.86 -15.48 14.94
N ARG A 197 -8.10 -15.05 15.18
CA ARG A 197 -9.06 -14.72 14.11
C ARG A 197 -8.57 -13.57 13.23
N TRP A 198 -8.01 -12.53 13.86
CA TRP A 198 -7.46 -11.39 13.11
C TRP A 198 -6.29 -11.82 12.21
N VAL A 199 -5.33 -12.58 12.74
CA VAL A 199 -4.20 -13.11 11.97
C VAL A 199 -4.68 -14.06 10.87
N GLY A 200 -5.71 -14.87 11.12
CA GLY A 200 -6.33 -15.73 10.10
C GLY A 200 -6.91 -14.92 8.92
N ARG A 201 -7.62 -13.82 9.22
CA ARG A 201 -8.16 -12.92 8.19
C ARG A 201 -7.05 -12.20 7.43
N LEU A 202 -6.00 -11.74 8.12
CA LEU A 202 -4.82 -11.17 7.50
C LEU A 202 -4.21 -12.16 6.49
N SER A 203 -3.95 -13.39 6.92
CA SER A 203 -3.35 -14.41 6.06
C SER A 203 -4.20 -14.73 4.83
N SER A 204 -5.53 -14.84 4.98
CA SER A 204 -6.44 -15.07 3.85
C SER A 204 -6.48 -13.90 2.89
N THR A 205 -6.56 -12.66 3.41
CA THR A 205 -6.57 -11.44 2.58
C THR A 205 -5.24 -11.26 1.86
N ALA A 206 -4.11 -11.50 2.52
CA ALA A 206 -2.79 -11.45 1.89
C ALA A 206 -2.68 -12.46 0.72
N THR A 207 -3.20 -13.68 0.91
CA THR A 207 -3.20 -14.69 -0.16
C THR A 207 -4.06 -14.28 -1.35
N MET A 208 -5.28 -13.76 -1.11
CA MET A 208 -6.14 -13.26 -2.19
C MET A 208 -5.52 -12.07 -2.92
N ALA A 209 -4.95 -11.13 -2.17
CA ALA A 209 -4.25 -9.99 -2.75
C ALA A 209 -3.07 -10.44 -3.60
N LEU A 210 -2.26 -11.40 -3.13
CA LEU A 210 -1.11 -11.94 -3.87
C LEU A 210 -1.54 -12.56 -5.20
N VAL A 211 -2.60 -13.38 -5.23
CA VAL A 211 -3.12 -13.96 -6.48
C VAL A 211 -3.50 -12.84 -7.46
N GLY A 212 -4.24 -11.85 -7.00
CA GLY A 212 -4.62 -10.71 -7.84
C GLY A 212 -3.43 -9.87 -8.30
N ILE A 213 -2.40 -9.67 -7.44
CA ILE A 213 -1.15 -8.97 -7.78
C ILE A 213 -0.40 -9.71 -8.88
N VAL A 214 -0.30 -11.04 -8.80
CA VAL A 214 0.36 -11.84 -9.83
C VAL A 214 -0.39 -11.73 -11.16
N LEU A 215 -1.70 -11.88 -11.16
CA LEU A 215 -2.52 -11.79 -12.38
C LEU A 215 -2.46 -10.40 -13.01
N THR A 216 -2.63 -9.35 -12.21
CA THR A 216 -2.57 -7.96 -12.70
C THR A 216 -1.16 -7.56 -13.11
N GLY A 217 -0.14 -8.01 -12.38
CA GLY A 217 1.27 -7.77 -12.70
C GLY A 217 1.70 -8.47 -13.98
N ALA A 218 1.26 -9.71 -14.20
CA ALA A 218 1.50 -10.45 -15.46
C ALA A 218 0.85 -9.74 -16.65
N PHE A 219 -0.41 -9.28 -16.50
CA PHE A 219 -1.08 -8.50 -17.53
C PHE A 219 -0.33 -7.20 -17.85
N LYS A 220 0.09 -6.44 -16.84
CA LYS A 220 0.86 -5.20 -17.02
C LYS A 220 2.18 -5.45 -17.76
N THR A 221 2.93 -6.48 -17.37
CA THR A 221 4.18 -6.85 -18.05
C THR A 221 3.93 -7.26 -19.49
N TRP A 222 2.94 -8.11 -19.73
CA TRP A 222 2.56 -8.54 -21.07
C TRP A 222 2.23 -7.39 -22.01
N THR A 223 1.55 -6.36 -21.50
CA THR A 223 1.09 -5.22 -22.32
C THR A 223 2.12 -4.10 -22.48
N SER A 224 3.13 -4.04 -21.59
CA SER A 224 4.15 -2.98 -21.59
C SER A 224 5.48 -3.41 -22.23
N VAL A 225 5.69 -4.71 -22.47
CA VAL A 225 6.96 -5.23 -22.95
C VAL A 225 6.77 -5.97 -24.27
N PRO A 226 7.44 -5.55 -25.36
CA PRO A 226 7.27 -6.16 -26.71
C PRO A 226 7.72 -7.61 -26.75
N SER A 227 8.78 -7.96 -26.02
CA SER A 227 9.31 -9.31 -25.91
C SER A 227 10.10 -9.50 -24.61
N ILE A 228 10.15 -10.75 -24.10
CA ILE A 228 10.93 -11.07 -22.89
C ILE A 228 12.43 -10.78 -23.11
N GLY A 229 12.93 -10.95 -24.34
CA GLY A 229 14.30 -10.65 -24.70
C GLY A 229 14.68 -9.17 -24.59
N ALA A 230 13.71 -8.26 -24.77
CA ALA A 230 13.91 -6.82 -24.64
C ALA A 230 14.12 -6.37 -23.17
N LEU A 231 13.75 -7.19 -22.19
CA LEU A 231 13.94 -6.88 -20.78
C LEU A 231 15.41 -7.00 -20.36
N TRP A 232 16.14 -7.96 -20.90
CA TRP A 232 17.45 -8.36 -20.36
C TRP A 232 18.53 -7.27 -20.43
N PRO A 233 18.64 -6.42 -21.46
CA PRO A 233 19.65 -5.36 -21.50
C PRO A 233 19.16 -4.02 -20.96
N SER A 234 17.95 -3.93 -20.36
CA SER A 234 17.33 -2.66 -19.98
C SER A 234 17.31 -2.41 -18.48
N ASP A 235 17.45 -1.14 -18.07
CA ASP A 235 17.27 -0.72 -16.66
C ASP A 235 15.88 -1.07 -16.14
N TYR A 236 14.87 -0.98 -17.01
CA TYR A 236 13.50 -1.40 -16.71
C TYR A 236 13.44 -2.88 -16.31
N GLY A 237 14.08 -3.76 -17.09
CA GLY A 237 14.13 -5.20 -16.83
C GLY A 237 14.87 -5.52 -15.53
N LEU A 238 15.96 -4.82 -15.23
CA LEU A 238 16.68 -4.97 -13.97
C LEU A 238 15.81 -4.58 -12.77
N LEU A 239 15.16 -3.42 -12.83
CA LEU A 239 14.25 -2.96 -11.78
C LEU A 239 13.04 -3.88 -11.59
N LEU A 240 12.50 -4.40 -12.70
CA LEU A 240 11.43 -5.40 -12.65
C LEU A 240 11.89 -6.69 -11.98
N ALA A 241 13.08 -7.19 -12.30
CA ALA A 241 13.65 -8.38 -11.68
C ALA A 241 13.89 -8.19 -10.17
N VAL A 242 14.42 -7.02 -9.76
CA VAL A 242 14.59 -6.66 -8.34
C VAL A 242 13.23 -6.63 -7.64
N LYS A 243 12.23 -5.97 -8.22
CA LYS A 243 10.86 -5.91 -7.67
C LYS A 243 10.27 -7.31 -7.50
N VAL A 244 10.35 -8.15 -8.53
CA VAL A 244 9.82 -9.53 -8.48
C VAL A 244 10.57 -10.35 -7.44
N GLY A 245 11.90 -10.24 -7.37
CA GLY A 245 12.72 -10.91 -6.35
C GLY A 245 12.31 -10.53 -4.93
N LEU A 246 12.11 -9.24 -4.66
CA LEU A 246 11.63 -8.77 -3.34
C LEU A 246 10.22 -9.29 -3.02
N VAL A 247 9.32 -9.32 -4.00
CA VAL A 247 7.98 -9.91 -3.83
C VAL A 247 8.08 -11.40 -3.50
N LEU A 248 8.92 -12.16 -4.19
CA LEU A 248 9.14 -13.59 -3.90
C LEU A 248 9.69 -13.82 -2.49
N VAL A 249 10.61 -12.98 -2.02
CA VAL A 249 11.10 -13.02 -0.62
C VAL A 249 9.97 -12.73 0.37
N ALA A 250 9.13 -11.72 0.10
CA ALA A 250 7.96 -11.42 0.95
C ALA A 250 6.97 -12.58 0.98
N VAL A 251 6.70 -13.21 -0.17
CA VAL A 251 5.85 -14.41 -0.27
C VAL A 251 6.42 -15.58 0.52
N ALA A 252 7.73 -15.81 0.46
CA ALA A 252 8.39 -16.85 1.25
C ALA A 252 8.27 -16.60 2.76
N LEU A 253 8.44 -15.34 3.20
CA LEU A 253 8.25 -14.95 4.61
C LEU A 253 6.80 -15.11 5.06
N GLY A 254 5.82 -14.67 4.27
CA GLY A 254 4.40 -14.87 4.54
C GLY A 254 4.01 -16.35 4.56
N GLY A 255 4.54 -17.13 3.64
CA GLY A 255 4.39 -18.60 3.61
C GLY A 255 4.99 -19.26 4.85
N TYR A 256 6.19 -18.87 5.25
CA TYR A 256 6.80 -19.32 6.50
C TYR A 256 5.93 -19.01 7.72
N ASN A 257 5.40 -17.78 7.82
CA ASN A 257 4.45 -17.42 8.86
C ASN A 257 3.23 -18.34 8.87
N ARG A 258 2.60 -18.54 7.70
CA ARG A 258 1.35 -19.29 7.55
C ARG A 258 1.49 -20.77 7.86
N PHE A 259 2.54 -21.42 7.34
CA PHE A 259 2.67 -22.88 7.36
C PHE A 259 3.56 -23.41 8.47
N VAL A 260 4.50 -22.59 8.99
CA VAL A 260 5.48 -23.03 9.99
C VAL A 260 5.20 -22.40 11.36
N VAL A 261 4.94 -21.07 11.41
CA VAL A 261 4.83 -20.35 12.69
C VAL A 261 3.42 -20.43 13.29
N LEU A 262 2.38 -20.22 12.49
CA LEU A 262 1.00 -20.13 12.97
C LEU A 262 0.45 -21.48 13.49
N PRO A 263 0.69 -22.65 12.85
CA PRO A 263 0.09 -23.90 13.33
C PRO A 263 0.50 -24.30 14.76
N PRO A 264 1.80 -24.29 15.14
CA PRO A 264 2.17 -24.56 16.52
C PRO A 264 1.67 -23.48 17.49
N LEU A 265 1.70 -22.21 17.08
CA LEU A 265 1.20 -21.13 17.91
C LEU A 265 -0.28 -21.31 18.27
N PHE A 266 -1.13 -21.71 17.32
CA PHE A 266 -2.56 -21.95 17.54
C PHE A 266 -2.82 -23.17 18.44
N ARG A 267 -2.01 -24.23 18.34
CA ARG A 267 -2.11 -25.39 19.25
C ARG A 267 -1.77 -25.02 20.70
N GLU A 268 -0.77 -24.17 20.87
CA GLU A 268 -0.34 -23.73 22.21
C GLU A 268 -1.28 -22.70 22.85
N LEU A 269 -2.19 -22.07 22.10
CA LEU A 269 -3.24 -21.20 22.67
C LEU A 269 -4.24 -21.96 23.55
N GLU A 270 -4.36 -23.27 23.38
CA GLU A 270 -5.21 -24.15 24.17
C GLU A 270 -4.50 -24.61 25.47
N SER A 271 -3.19 -24.52 25.53
CA SER A 271 -2.33 -24.91 26.62
C SER A 271 -2.01 -23.75 27.57
N ALA A 272 -1.59 -24.02 28.78
CA ALA A 272 -1.13 -23.00 29.72
C ALA A 272 0.13 -22.30 29.17
N GLU A 273 0.30 -21.02 29.51
CA GLU A 273 1.45 -20.20 29.09
C GLU A 273 2.79 -20.91 29.33
N ASN A 274 3.51 -21.27 28.27
CA ASN A 274 4.80 -21.95 28.36
C ASN A 274 5.87 -21.19 27.53
N ASP A 275 7.15 -21.53 27.73
CA ASP A 275 8.27 -20.91 27.06
C ASP A 275 8.24 -21.12 25.54
N VAL A 276 7.69 -22.23 25.08
CA VAL A 276 7.56 -22.59 23.66
C VAL A 276 6.63 -21.62 22.96
N ALA A 277 5.48 -21.32 23.52
CA ALA A 277 4.55 -20.34 22.95
C ALA A 277 5.17 -18.93 22.89
N ARG A 278 5.95 -18.53 23.91
CA ARG A 278 6.69 -17.27 23.89
C ARG A 278 7.74 -17.20 22.78
N GLN A 279 8.38 -18.33 22.46
CA GLN A 279 9.35 -18.42 21.38
C GLN A 279 8.67 -18.25 19.99
N TRP A 280 7.60 -19.00 19.70
CA TRP A 280 6.87 -18.91 18.44
C TRP A 280 6.30 -17.51 18.19
N ARG A 281 5.81 -16.85 19.23
CA ARG A 281 5.37 -15.46 19.13
C ARG A 281 6.50 -14.51 18.72
N ARG A 282 7.70 -14.66 19.28
CA ARG A 282 8.86 -13.84 18.87
C ARG A 282 9.22 -14.08 17.42
N HIS A 283 9.13 -15.31 16.95
CA HIS A 283 9.33 -15.65 15.54
C HIS A 283 8.29 -14.96 14.64
N LEU A 284 7.00 -15.01 15.00
CA LEU A 284 5.93 -14.37 14.24
C LEU A 284 6.15 -12.85 14.10
N VAL A 285 6.45 -12.17 15.21
CA VAL A 285 6.70 -10.71 15.20
C VAL A 285 7.91 -10.36 14.35
N ARG A 286 9.00 -11.13 14.46
CA ARG A 286 10.19 -10.91 13.65
C ARG A 286 9.90 -11.10 12.16
N ALA A 287 9.19 -12.17 11.81
CA ALA A 287 8.86 -12.47 10.42
C ALA A 287 7.94 -11.38 9.82
N PHE A 288 6.92 -10.88 10.53
CA PHE A 288 6.13 -9.73 10.05
C PHE A 288 6.97 -8.46 9.87
N ARG A 289 7.93 -8.19 10.75
CA ARG A 289 8.82 -7.03 10.60
C ARG A 289 9.76 -7.18 9.40
N CYS A 290 10.32 -8.37 9.19
CA CYS A 290 11.14 -8.65 8.01
C CYS A 290 10.30 -8.55 6.72
N GLU A 291 9.09 -9.12 6.70
CA GLU A 291 8.16 -9.04 5.57
C GLU A 291 7.79 -7.58 5.27
N ALA A 292 7.45 -6.79 6.30
CA ALA A 292 7.16 -5.36 6.15
C ALA A 292 8.32 -4.58 5.54
N LEU A 293 9.55 -4.84 6.01
CA LEU A 293 10.75 -4.19 5.48
C LEU A 293 10.97 -4.54 4.01
N VAL A 294 10.87 -5.82 3.65
CA VAL A 294 11.00 -6.29 2.26
C VAL A 294 9.93 -5.66 1.36
N LEU A 295 8.68 -5.56 1.85
CA LEU A 295 7.59 -4.92 1.10
C LEU A 295 7.80 -3.41 0.91
N VAL A 296 8.41 -2.71 1.88
CA VAL A 296 8.79 -1.30 1.70
C VAL A 296 9.86 -1.17 0.60
N PHE A 297 10.87 -2.04 0.57
CA PHE A 297 11.84 -2.07 -0.53
C PHE A 297 11.21 -2.41 -1.88
N ALA A 298 10.20 -3.30 -1.90
CA ALA A 298 9.44 -3.58 -3.11
C ALA A 298 8.64 -2.35 -3.60
N LEU A 299 8.08 -1.52 -2.70
CA LEU A 299 7.48 -0.23 -3.06
C LEU A 299 8.50 0.76 -3.62
N MET A 300 9.71 0.81 -3.06
CA MET A 300 10.80 1.65 -3.60
C MET A 300 11.20 1.22 -5.01
N ALA A 301 11.40 -0.09 -5.23
CA ALA A 301 11.67 -0.63 -6.56
C ALA A 301 10.51 -0.37 -7.54
N ALA A 302 9.26 -0.45 -7.08
CA ALA A 302 8.09 -0.13 -7.89
C ALA A 302 8.02 1.36 -8.27
N ALA A 303 8.38 2.27 -7.36
CA ALA A 303 8.44 3.71 -7.65
C ALA A 303 9.52 4.03 -8.69
N ALA A 304 10.71 3.44 -8.56
CA ALA A 304 11.78 3.58 -9.56
C ALA A 304 11.34 3.02 -10.92
N LEU A 305 10.71 1.83 -10.94
CA LEU A 305 10.20 1.21 -12.17
C LEU A 305 9.13 2.06 -12.87
N SER A 306 8.22 2.69 -12.11
CA SER A 306 7.15 3.53 -12.67
C SER A 306 7.66 4.80 -13.36
N SER A 307 8.90 5.19 -13.09
CA SER A 307 9.56 6.37 -13.66
C SER A 307 10.62 6.00 -14.71
N THR A 308 10.71 4.72 -15.07
CA THR A 308 11.62 4.20 -16.09
C THR A 308 10.80 3.79 -17.31
N GLU A 309 11.23 4.20 -18.50
CA GLU A 309 10.52 3.87 -19.74
C GLU A 309 10.64 2.37 -20.05
N PRO A 310 9.53 1.71 -20.40
CA PRO A 310 9.57 0.34 -20.88
C PRO A 310 10.40 0.22 -22.18
N PRO A 311 11.12 -0.91 -22.39
CA PRO A 311 11.90 -1.11 -23.59
C PRO A 311 10.99 -1.15 -24.82
N GLY A 312 11.37 -0.45 -25.91
CA GLY A 312 10.67 -0.46 -27.20
C GLY A 312 9.63 0.64 -27.41
N ILE A 313 9.59 1.67 -26.56
CA ILE A 313 8.78 2.90 -26.73
C ILE A 313 9.66 4.10 -27.17
N GLY A 314 10.96 3.87 -27.43
CA GLY A 314 11.90 4.87 -27.98
C GLY A 314 12.02 4.81 -29.47
#